data_85bf4750d5ccd97d628f3a09d9496c0a
#
_entry.id   85bf4750d5ccd97d628f3a09d9496c0a
#
_cell.length_a   1.000
_cell.length_b   1.000
_cell.length_c   1.000
_cell.angle_alpha   90.00
_cell.angle_beta   90.00
_cell.angle_gamma   90.00
#
_symmetry.space_group_name_H-M   'P 1'
#
loop_
_entity.id
_entity.type
_entity.pdbx_description
1 polymer ?
#
loop_
_entity_poly.entity_id
_entity_poly.type
_entity_poly.pdbx_seq_one_letter_code
_entity_poly.pdbx_strand_id
1 'polypeptide(L)'
;VDRNATHLWKPLLHEIATGVMDDGMDSLSYRAHGKNHHFSFEQGSITRINREQKYVELAPVYGQEGDMLVVARRIPYDYLVIAIGSKSNDFNTKGVADNCIFLDSSDQALRFQQRMLELFLKFSENRALDDIGEEEFKQKLVDENKVNIAIVGGGATGVELTAELYHATEDLSSYGYGKIDNSCLQVTLVEAGPRLLPALPENLSAAV
;
A
#
# COMPACT_ATOMS: atom_id res chain seq x y z
N VAL A 1 15.97 11.05 11.14
CA VAL A 1 16.60 10.20 10.12
C VAL A 1 15.54 9.34 9.46
N ASP A 2 15.49 9.34 8.14
CA ASP A 2 14.67 8.43 7.35
C ASP A 2 15.38 8.14 6.01
N ARG A 3 15.13 6.98 5.42
CA ARG A 3 15.67 6.63 4.10
C ARG A 3 14.96 7.38 2.97
N ASN A 4 13.70 7.75 3.16
CA ASN A 4 12.90 8.50 2.21
C ASN A 4 13.05 9.99 2.44
N ALA A 5 12.98 10.80 1.39
CA ALA A 5 13.03 12.26 1.47
C ALA A 5 11.68 12.87 1.91
N THR A 6 10.62 12.11 1.73
CA THR A 6 9.24 12.48 2.04
C THR A 6 8.64 11.51 3.05
N HIS A 7 7.66 11.99 3.79
CA HIS A 7 6.82 11.20 4.68
C HIS A 7 5.45 11.04 4.08
N LEU A 8 5.06 9.80 3.88
CA LEU A 8 3.68 9.45 3.64
C LEU A 8 3.11 8.84 4.93
N TRP A 9 1.93 9.25 5.30
CA TRP A 9 1.30 8.69 6.48
C TRP A 9 0.82 7.26 6.20
N LYS A 10 1.55 6.29 6.71
CA LYS A 10 1.35 4.86 6.43
C LYS A 10 -0.10 4.36 6.57
N PRO A 11 -0.92 4.84 7.52
CA PRO A 11 -2.34 4.47 7.59
C PRO A 11 -3.15 4.79 6.32
N LEU A 12 -2.70 5.73 5.47
CA LEU A 12 -3.39 6.11 4.23
C LEU A 12 -2.86 5.39 2.98
N LEU A 13 -2.03 4.36 3.13
CA LEU A 13 -1.51 3.59 1.98
C LEU A 13 -2.62 2.90 1.17
N HIS A 14 -3.74 2.56 1.79
CA HIS A 14 -4.89 2.00 1.09
C HIS A 14 -5.53 3.00 0.12
N GLU A 15 -5.53 4.30 0.43
CA GLU A 15 -6.04 5.35 -0.45
C GLU A 15 -5.13 5.57 -1.68
N ILE A 16 -3.80 5.42 -1.51
CA ILE A 16 -2.88 5.41 -2.66
C ILE A 16 -3.06 4.14 -3.49
N ALA A 17 -3.23 2.99 -2.83
CA ALA A 17 -3.43 1.72 -3.50
C ALA A 17 -4.70 1.70 -4.38
N THR A 18 -5.72 2.46 -4.01
CA THR A 18 -6.97 2.60 -4.78
C THR A 18 -6.97 3.81 -5.72
N GLY A 19 -6.01 4.72 -5.58
CA GLY A 19 -5.88 5.91 -6.43
C GLY A 19 -6.66 7.14 -5.93
N VAL A 20 -7.21 7.07 -4.72
CA VAL A 20 -7.89 8.21 -4.07
C VAL A 20 -6.89 9.29 -3.68
N MET A 21 -5.69 8.90 -3.24
CA MET A 21 -4.57 9.79 -2.94
C MET A 21 -3.43 9.65 -3.95
N ASP A 22 -2.73 10.76 -4.20
CA ASP A 22 -1.52 10.81 -5.02
C ASP A 22 -0.27 10.92 -4.15
N ASP A 23 0.67 9.96 -4.27
CA ASP A 23 1.91 9.91 -3.48
C ASP A 23 2.77 11.19 -3.65
N GLY A 24 2.79 11.75 -4.85
CA GLY A 24 3.56 12.96 -5.14
C GLY A 24 2.96 14.23 -4.55
N MET A 25 1.64 14.31 -4.45
CA MET A 25 0.92 15.50 -3.95
C MET A 25 0.66 15.45 -2.45
N ASP A 26 0.41 14.26 -1.91
CA ASP A 26 -0.04 14.06 -0.53
C ASP A 26 1.10 13.68 0.44
N SER A 27 2.34 13.58 -0.06
CA SER A 27 3.51 13.32 0.77
C SER A 27 4.12 14.60 1.35
N LEU A 28 4.55 14.53 2.61
CA LEU A 28 5.19 15.63 3.32
C LEU A 28 6.70 15.61 3.13
N SER A 29 7.29 16.68 2.57
CA SER A 29 8.75 16.81 2.52
C SER A 29 9.36 17.00 3.91
N TYR A 30 10.22 16.08 4.34
CA TYR A 30 10.92 16.18 5.63
C TYR A 30 11.78 17.44 5.74
N ARG A 31 12.42 17.89 4.64
CA ARG A 31 13.25 19.11 4.65
C ARG A 31 12.41 20.36 4.82
N ALA A 32 11.28 20.47 4.10
CA ALA A 32 10.36 21.59 4.25
C ALA A 32 9.74 21.63 5.64
N HIS A 33 9.32 20.46 6.13
CA HIS A 33 8.76 20.32 7.48
C HIS A 33 9.79 20.67 8.56
N GLY A 34 11.02 20.19 8.42
CA GLY A 34 12.12 20.50 9.34
C GLY A 34 12.42 21.99 9.42
N LYS A 35 12.38 22.71 8.28
CA LYS A 35 12.52 24.17 8.26
C LYS A 35 11.44 24.88 9.08
N ASN A 36 10.20 24.44 8.94
CA ASN A 36 9.05 25.07 9.61
C ASN A 36 8.95 24.70 11.10
N HIS A 37 9.47 23.54 11.50
CA HIS A 37 9.37 23.01 12.87
C HIS A 37 10.71 22.86 13.58
N HIS A 38 11.76 23.49 13.06
CA HIS A 38 13.08 23.62 13.70
C HIS A 38 13.75 22.29 14.04
N PHE A 39 13.69 21.28 13.11
CA PHE A 39 14.49 20.07 13.22
C PHE A 39 15.33 19.85 11.96
N SER A 40 16.47 19.16 12.10
CA SER A 40 17.32 18.77 10.99
C SER A 40 16.93 17.39 10.48
N PHE A 41 16.75 17.28 9.17
CA PHE A 41 16.49 16.01 8.50
C PHE A 41 17.77 15.44 7.89
N GLU A 42 18.07 14.19 8.22
CA GLU A 42 19.17 13.43 7.65
C GLU A 42 18.62 12.22 6.88
N GLN A 43 18.84 12.23 5.56
CA GLN A 43 18.42 11.11 4.72
C GLN A 43 19.43 9.97 4.80
N GLY A 44 18.98 8.76 5.07
CA GLY A 44 19.79 7.56 5.08
C GLY A 44 19.22 6.45 5.93
N SER A 45 19.80 5.27 5.78
CA SER A 45 19.46 4.09 6.57
C SER A 45 20.45 3.90 7.71
N ILE A 46 19.95 3.69 8.93
CA ILE A 46 20.78 3.40 10.09
C ILE A 46 21.34 1.97 9.94
N THR A 47 22.66 1.84 10.01
CA THR A 47 23.37 0.56 9.95
C THR A 47 23.85 0.11 11.31
N ARG A 48 24.12 1.05 12.22
CA ARG A 48 24.63 0.76 13.55
C ARG A 48 24.22 1.82 14.57
N ILE A 49 23.99 1.40 15.80
CA ILE A 49 23.81 2.27 16.96
C ILE A 49 24.96 1.99 17.94
N ASN A 50 25.78 3.00 18.21
CA ASN A 50 26.80 2.92 19.25
C ASN A 50 26.26 3.62 20.52
N ARG A 51 25.90 2.81 21.51
CA ARG A 51 25.29 3.29 22.77
C ARG A 51 26.30 3.93 23.72
N GLU A 52 27.56 3.46 23.68
CA GLU A 52 28.63 3.95 24.57
C GLU A 52 29.08 5.35 24.13
N GLN A 53 29.33 5.52 22.84
CA GLN A 53 29.78 6.78 22.25
C GLN A 53 28.61 7.67 21.77
N LYS A 54 27.38 7.22 21.94
CA LYS A 54 26.14 7.94 21.62
C LYS A 54 26.11 8.51 20.19
N TYR A 55 26.26 7.63 19.20
CA TYR A 55 26.06 7.99 17.79
C TYR A 55 25.33 6.89 17.02
N VAL A 56 24.69 7.27 15.94
CA VAL A 56 24.18 6.34 14.91
C VAL A 56 25.03 6.45 13.66
N GLU A 57 25.27 5.33 12.99
CA GLU A 57 25.95 5.27 11.68
C GLU A 57 24.89 5.18 10.58
N LEU A 58 25.03 6.02 9.57
CA LEU A 58 24.21 6.00 8.37
C LEU A 58 24.98 5.42 7.19
N ALA A 59 24.32 4.56 6.42
CA ALA A 59 24.83 4.08 5.14
C ALA A 59 25.04 5.24 4.15
N PRO A 60 25.90 5.05 3.14
CA PRO A 60 25.92 5.95 1.99
C PRO A 60 24.56 5.99 1.31
N VAL A 61 24.26 7.13 0.68
CA VAL A 61 23.07 7.28 -0.18
C VAL A 61 23.52 7.25 -1.62
N TYR A 62 22.87 6.45 -2.44
CA TYR A 62 23.17 6.33 -3.87
C TYR A 62 22.01 6.89 -4.70
N GLY A 63 22.36 7.47 -5.84
CA GLY A 63 21.42 7.90 -6.88
C GLY A 63 20.83 6.71 -7.66
N GLN A 64 19.90 6.99 -8.55
CA GLN A 64 19.27 5.97 -9.41
C GLN A 64 20.27 5.33 -10.38
N GLU A 65 21.30 6.05 -10.79
CA GLU A 65 22.37 5.57 -11.67
C GLU A 65 23.52 4.88 -10.93
N GLY A 66 23.38 4.72 -9.58
CA GLY A 66 24.37 4.06 -8.74
C GLY A 66 25.51 4.96 -8.28
N ASP A 67 25.51 6.24 -8.58
CA ASP A 67 26.45 7.24 -8.09
C ASP A 67 26.25 7.52 -6.60
N MET A 68 27.35 7.72 -5.88
CA MET A 68 27.28 8.04 -4.45
C MET A 68 26.96 9.51 -4.24
N LEU A 69 25.74 9.80 -3.76
CA LEU A 69 25.27 11.15 -3.47
C LEU A 69 25.70 11.65 -2.09
N VAL A 70 25.72 10.78 -1.09
CA VAL A 70 26.10 11.10 0.29
C VAL A 70 26.95 9.97 0.86
N VAL A 71 28.08 10.31 1.45
CA VAL A 71 28.98 9.36 2.10
C VAL A 71 28.37 8.78 3.40
N ALA A 72 28.87 7.65 3.83
CA ALA A 72 28.57 7.11 5.16
C ALA A 72 28.98 8.13 6.24
N ARG A 73 28.15 8.29 7.27
CA ARG A 73 28.40 9.29 8.31
C ARG A 73 27.84 8.91 9.66
N ARG A 74 28.34 9.56 10.70
CA ARG A 74 27.89 9.39 12.08
C ARG A 74 27.12 10.63 12.53
N ILE A 75 26.02 10.38 13.25
CA ILE A 75 25.22 11.43 13.86
C ILE A 75 25.25 11.21 15.37
N PRO A 76 25.83 12.16 16.14
CA PRO A 76 25.82 12.08 17.60
C PRO A 76 24.42 12.35 18.14
N TYR A 77 24.12 11.83 19.34
CA TYR A 77 22.88 12.10 20.03
C TYR A 77 23.08 12.14 21.56
N ASP A 78 22.28 12.91 22.25
CA ASP A 78 22.14 12.85 23.70
C ASP A 78 21.05 11.85 24.10
N TYR A 79 19.94 11.87 23.37
CA TYR A 79 18.81 10.95 23.49
C TYR A 79 18.47 10.37 22.11
N LEU A 80 18.18 9.09 22.06
CA LEU A 80 17.79 8.40 20.81
C LEU A 80 16.38 7.83 20.97
N VAL A 81 15.49 8.23 20.06
CA VAL A 81 14.15 7.63 19.90
C VAL A 81 14.18 6.72 18.68
N ILE A 82 13.84 5.45 18.86
CA ILE A 82 13.73 4.47 17.77
C ILE A 82 12.27 4.39 17.34
N ALA A 83 11.97 4.93 16.17
CA ALA A 83 10.63 5.00 15.60
C ALA A 83 10.62 4.48 14.15
N ILE A 84 11.20 3.30 13.95
CA ILE A 84 11.44 2.69 12.62
C ILE A 84 10.18 2.07 11.99
N GLY A 85 9.07 2.07 12.70
CA GLY A 85 7.82 1.47 12.26
C GLY A 85 7.86 -0.07 12.21
N SER A 86 6.93 -0.64 11.48
CA SER A 86 6.80 -2.09 11.27
C SER A 86 6.73 -2.42 9.78
N LYS A 87 6.95 -3.68 9.47
CA LYS A 87 6.69 -4.27 8.15
C LYS A 87 5.73 -5.43 8.29
N SER A 88 4.97 -5.69 7.25
CA SER A 88 4.16 -6.90 7.16
C SER A 88 5.03 -8.14 7.25
N ASN A 89 4.50 -9.18 7.88
CA ASN A 89 5.18 -10.45 8.08
C ASN A 89 4.50 -11.52 7.21
N ASP A 90 5.27 -12.23 6.42
CA ASP A 90 4.79 -13.35 5.61
C ASP A 90 4.73 -14.67 6.39
N PHE A 91 5.22 -14.67 7.63
CA PHE A 91 5.33 -15.85 8.50
C PHE A 91 6.03 -17.03 7.82
N ASN A 92 6.92 -16.76 6.86
CA ASN A 92 7.58 -17.74 5.98
C ASN A 92 6.58 -18.65 5.22
N THR A 93 5.39 -18.15 4.93
CA THR A 93 4.39 -18.86 4.16
C THR A 93 4.86 -18.98 2.72
N LYS A 94 4.98 -20.21 2.22
CA LYS A 94 5.49 -20.50 0.88
C LYS A 94 4.66 -19.79 -0.18
N GLY A 95 5.32 -19.04 -1.07
CA GLY A 95 4.73 -18.35 -2.20
C GLY A 95 4.23 -16.94 -1.90
N VAL A 96 4.19 -16.49 -0.64
CA VAL A 96 3.74 -15.13 -0.30
C VAL A 96 4.65 -14.08 -0.90
N ALA A 97 5.96 -14.24 -0.76
CA ALA A 97 6.93 -13.26 -1.29
C ALA A 97 6.84 -13.09 -2.82
N ASP A 98 6.48 -14.15 -3.54
CA ASP A 98 6.46 -14.17 -5.01
C ASP A 98 5.09 -13.74 -5.59
N ASN A 99 4.00 -13.97 -4.84
CA ASN A 99 2.63 -13.84 -5.37
C ASN A 99 1.80 -12.76 -4.69
N CYS A 100 2.26 -12.18 -3.57
CA CYS A 100 1.52 -11.15 -2.86
C CYS A 100 2.17 -9.78 -3.02
N ILE A 101 1.34 -8.74 -3.00
CA ILE A 101 1.77 -7.36 -2.88
C ILE A 101 1.52 -6.95 -1.43
N PHE A 102 2.59 -6.60 -0.70
CA PHE A 102 2.46 -6.03 0.62
C PHE A 102 2.05 -4.56 0.54
N LEU A 103 1.45 -4.02 1.59
CA LEU A 103 1.05 -2.62 1.67
C LEU A 103 1.82 -1.91 2.80
N ASP A 104 3.14 -1.82 2.66
CA ASP A 104 4.05 -1.23 3.64
C ASP A 104 4.71 0.07 3.18
N SER A 105 4.65 0.38 1.89
CA SER A 105 5.27 1.56 1.28
C SER A 105 4.45 2.07 0.10
N SER A 106 4.67 3.34 -0.29
CA SER A 106 4.04 3.93 -1.47
C SER A 106 4.35 3.17 -2.75
N ASP A 107 5.58 2.71 -2.95
CA ASP A 107 5.93 1.90 -4.13
C ASP A 107 5.08 0.63 -4.25
N GLN A 108 4.79 0.00 -3.11
CA GLN A 108 3.93 -1.19 -3.09
C GLN A 108 2.47 -0.83 -3.34
N ALA A 109 2.00 0.28 -2.80
CA ALA A 109 0.65 0.79 -3.04
C ALA A 109 0.44 1.14 -4.52
N LEU A 110 1.38 1.87 -5.13
CA LEU A 110 1.36 2.22 -6.55
C LEU A 110 1.43 0.97 -7.45
N ARG A 111 2.26 -0.01 -7.08
CA ARG A 111 2.32 -1.30 -7.80
C ARG A 111 0.97 -2.03 -7.75
N PHE A 112 0.31 -2.01 -6.60
CA PHE A 112 -1.02 -2.59 -6.45
C PHE A 112 -2.04 -1.85 -7.32
N GLN A 113 -2.07 -0.51 -7.25
CA GLN A 113 -2.94 0.33 -8.06
C GLN A 113 -2.77 0.04 -9.56
N GLN A 114 -1.53 0.03 -10.05
CA GLN A 114 -1.25 -0.27 -11.44
C GLN A 114 -1.78 -1.66 -11.83
N ARG A 115 -1.54 -2.66 -10.99
CA ARG A 115 -2.02 -4.02 -11.24
C ARG A 115 -3.54 -4.12 -11.25
N MET A 116 -4.21 -3.41 -10.35
CA MET A 116 -5.67 -3.33 -10.30
C MET A 116 -6.22 -2.71 -11.59
N LEU A 117 -5.65 -1.58 -12.03
CA LEU A 117 -6.08 -0.91 -13.27
C LEU A 117 -5.86 -1.79 -14.50
N GLU A 118 -4.75 -2.54 -14.59
CA GLU A 118 -4.51 -3.52 -15.64
C GLU A 118 -5.58 -4.62 -15.69
N LEU A 119 -6.03 -5.09 -14.52
CA LEU A 119 -7.08 -6.11 -14.43
C LEU A 119 -8.43 -5.54 -14.88
N PHE A 120 -8.78 -4.33 -14.45
CA PHE A 120 -10.00 -3.67 -14.90
C PHE A 120 -9.99 -3.36 -16.40
N LEU A 121 -8.85 -2.94 -16.94
CA LEU A 121 -8.71 -2.72 -18.38
C LEU A 121 -8.96 -4.01 -19.17
N LYS A 122 -8.30 -5.10 -18.80
CA LYS A 122 -8.52 -6.40 -19.42
C LYS A 122 -9.98 -6.87 -19.32
N PHE A 123 -10.59 -6.63 -18.17
CA PHE A 123 -11.99 -6.96 -17.94
C PHE A 123 -12.92 -6.16 -18.87
N SER A 124 -12.69 -4.84 -19.01
CA SER A 124 -13.50 -3.96 -19.87
C SER A 124 -13.36 -4.31 -21.35
N GLU A 125 -12.15 -4.64 -21.82
CA GLU A 125 -11.89 -5.04 -23.20
C GLU A 125 -12.52 -6.39 -23.54
N ASN A 126 -12.43 -7.38 -22.66
CA ASN A 126 -13.07 -8.68 -22.87
C ASN A 126 -14.60 -8.53 -22.97
N ARG A 127 -15.20 -7.67 -22.15
CA ARG A 127 -16.63 -7.38 -22.20
C ARG A 127 -17.07 -6.62 -23.49
N ALA A 128 -16.15 -5.90 -24.11
CA ALA A 128 -16.41 -5.20 -25.38
C ALA A 128 -16.43 -6.16 -26.58
N LEU A 129 -15.72 -7.29 -26.51
CA LEU A 129 -15.67 -8.33 -27.55
C LEU A 129 -16.88 -9.28 -27.50
N ASP A 130 -17.62 -9.29 -26.39
CA ASP A 130 -18.72 -10.23 -26.14
C ASP A 130 -20.11 -9.71 -26.62
N ASP A 131 -20.16 -8.85 -27.62
CA ASP A 131 -21.42 -8.52 -28.35
C ASP A 131 -22.00 -9.73 -29.12
N ILE A 132 -21.56 -10.95 -28.78
CA ILE A 132 -21.97 -12.20 -29.40
C ILE A 132 -22.87 -12.98 -28.44
N GLY A 133 -24.19 -12.71 -28.49
CA GLY A 133 -25.28 -13.59 -28.01
C GLY A 133 -25.45 -13.68 -26.48
N GLU A 134 -26.55 -13.08 -25.99
CA GLU A 134 -26.90 -12.95 -24.54
C GLU A 134 -27.04 -14.27 -23.75
N GLU A 135 -27.34 -15.41 -24.35
CA GLU A 135 -27.69 -16.64 -23.61
C GLU A 135 -26.48 -17.54 -23.32
N GLU A 136 -25.53 -17.67 -24.21
CA GLU A 136 -24.29 -18.41 -23.99
C GLU A 136 -23.36 -17.68 -23.01
N PHE A 137 -23.50 -16.36 -22.95
CA PHE A 137 -22.79 -15.44 -22.09
C PHE A 137 -23.17 -15.59 -20.62
N LYS A 138 -24.45 -15.76 -20.30
CA LYS A 138 -24.93 -15.89 -18.90
C LYS A 138 -24.40 -17.13 -18.18
N GLN A 139 -24.08 -18.19 -18.88
CA GLN A 139 -23.63 -19.45 -18.28
C GLN A 139 -22.11 -19.52 -18.04
N LYS A 140 -21.31 -18.76 -18.84
CA LYS A 140 -19.88 -18.56 -18.59
C LYS A 140 -19.58 -17.47 -17.56
N LEU A 141 -20.55 -16.61 -17.27
CA LEU A 141 -20.44 -15.37 -16.50
C LEU A 141 -20.31 -15.54 -15.00
N VAL A 142 -20.53 -16.73 -14.46
CA VAL A 142 -20.64 -16.87 -12.97
C VAL A 142 -19.28 -16.91 -12.29
N ASP A 143 -18.17 -17.29 -12.96
CA ASP A 143 -16.86 -17.45 -12.30
C ASP A 143 -15.65 -16.77 -13.01
N GLU A 144 -15.71 -16.44 -14.29
CA GLU A 144 -14.55 -15.91 -15.02
C GLU A 144 -14.57 -14.38 -15.25
N ASN A 145 -15.67 -13.70 -14.94
CA ASN A 145 -15.90 -12.30 -15.30
C ASN A 145 -15.88 -11.32 -14.11
N LYS A 146 -15.11 -11.63 -13.08
CA LYS A 146 -14.88 -10.70 -11.96
C LYS A 146 -13.39 -10.46 -11.76
N VAL A 147 -13.05 -9.23 -11.42
CA VAL A 147 -11.74 -8.91 -10.87
C VAL A 147 -11.70 -9.44 -9.44
N ASN A 148 -10.98 -10.54 -9.23
CA ASN A 148 -10.86 -11.19 -7.94
C ASN A 148 -9.64 -10.66 -7.19
N ILE A 149 -9.86 -10.09 -6.00
CA ILE A 149 -8.81 -9.59 -5.11
C ILE A 149 -8.91 -10.32 -3.78
N ALA A 150 -7.84 -10.98 -3.36
CA ALA A 150 -7.72 -11.56 -2.03
C ALA A 150 -6.88 -10.66 -1.13
N ILE A 151 -7.43 -10.26 0.01
CA ILE A 151 -6.76 -9.47 1.04
C ILE A 151 -6.50 -10.38 2.23
N VAL A 152 -5.24 -10.49 2.65
CA VAL A 152 -4.84 -11.30 3.80
C VAL A 152 -4.53 -10.39 4.98
N GLY A 153 -5.35 -10.49 6.02
CA GLY A 153 -5.30 -9.71 7.25
C GLY A 153 -6.55 -8.88 7.45
N GLY A 154 -7.35 -9.22 8.45
CA GLY A 154 -8.60 -8.54 8.84
C GLY A 154 -8.38 -7.41 9.86
N GLY A 155 -7.19 -6.79 9.89
CA GLY A 155 -6.92 -5.56 10.63
C GLY A 155 -7.47 -4.32 9.91
N ALA A 156 -7.23 -3.12 10.48
CA ALA A 156 -7.73 -1.85 9.94
C ALA A 156 -7.39 -1.67 8.45
N THR A 157 -6.13 -1.84 8.06
CA THR A 157 -5.69 -1.68 6.66
C THR A 157 -6.44 -2.61 5.69
N GLY A 158 -6.67 -3.87 6.07
CA GLY A 158 -7.37 -4.83 5.18
C GLY A 158 -8.84 -4.49 5.03
N VAL A 159 -9.50 -4.07 6.11
CA VAL A 159 -10.91 -3.66 6.09
C VAL A 159 -11.08 -2.36 5.31
N GLU A 160 -10.23 -1.35 5.56
CA GLU A 160 -10.23 -0.07 4.87
C GLU A 160 -9.96 -0.26 3.37
N LEU A 161 -8.94 -1.04 3.00
CA LEU A 161 -8.66 -1.37 1.59
C LEU A 161 -9.86 -2.06 0.92
N THR A 162 -10.55 -2.97 1.62
CA THR A 162 -11.74 -3.63 1.07
C THR A 162 -12.82 -2.59 0.74
N ALA A 163 -13.11 -1.67 1.65
CA ALA A 163 -14.12 -0.64 1.45
C ALA A 163 -13.73 0.30 0.30
N GLU A 164 -12.47 0.78 0.29
CA GLU A 164 -11.96 1.69 -0.74
C GLU A 164 -11.93 1.06 -2.13
N LEU A 165 -11.71 -0.24 -2.27
CA LEU A 165 -11.75 -0.92 -3.57
C LEU A 165 -13.14 -0.85 -4.20
N TYR A 166 -14.22 -1.03 -3.43
CA TYR A 166 -15.57 -0.88 -3.93
C TYR A 166 -15.88 0.58 -4.30
N HIS A 167 -15.43 1.54 -3.49
CA HIS A 167 -15.60 2.97 -3.76
C HIS A 167 -14.85 3.39 -5.03
N ALA A 168 -13.59 2.98 -5.18
CA ALA A 168 -12.79 3.25 -6.38
C ALA A 168 -13.41 2.65 -7.65
N THR A 169 -14.08 1.50 -7.53
CA THR A 169 -14.77 0.87 -8.67
C THR A 169 -15.99 1.69 -9.12
N GLU A 170 -16.72 2.30 -8.17
CA GLU A 170 -17.82 3.24 -8.49
C GLU A 170 -17.31 4.49 -9.19
N ASP A 171 -16.18 5.04 -8.72
CA ASP A 171 -15.55 6.21 -9.33
C ASP A 171 -15.07 5.92 -10.76
N LEU A 172 -14.43 4.76 -11.01
CA LEU A 172 -14.02 4.35 -12.36
C LEU A 172 -15.20 4.33 -13.34
N SER A 173 -16.38 3.90 -12.91
CA SER A 173 -17.60 3.94 -13.70
C SER A 173 -17.93 5.38 -14.12
N SER A 174 -17.76 6.35 -13.24
CA SER A 174 -18.03 7.77 -13.50
C SER A 174 -17.04 8.41 -14.49
N TYR A 175 -15.80 7.91 -14.54
CA TYR A 175 -14.73 8.42 -15.43
C TYR A 175 -14.72 7.82 -16.84
N GLY A 176 -15.79 7.14 -17.25
CA GLY A 176 -15.96 6.64 -18.62
C GLY A 176 -15.64 5.16 -18.81
N TYR A 177 -15.28 4.44 -17.76
CA TYR A 177 -15.22 2.98 -17.75
C TYR A 177 -16.62 2.38 -17.52
N GLY A 178 -17.63 2.85 -18.26
CA GLY A 178 -19.05 2.63 -18.03
C GLY A 178 -19.55 1.18 -18.00
N LYS A 179 -18.65 0.21 -18.18
CA LYS A 179 -18.93 -1.23 -18.01
C LYS A 179 -18.38 -1.79 -16.70
N ILE A 180 -17.70 -0.98 -15.89
CA ILE A 180 -17.13 -1.35 -14.60
C ILE A 180 -18.07 -0.83 -13.51
N ASP A 181 -18.57 -1.73 -12.70
CA ASP A 181 -19.35 -1.45 -11.49
C ASP A 181 -18.98 -2.45 -10.38
N ASN A 182 -19.56 -2.29 -9.21
CA ASN A 182 -19.27 -3.16 -8.06
C ASN A 182 -19.58 -4.65 -8.30
N SER A 183 -20.38 -4.99 -9.32
CA SER A 183 -20.65 -6.39 -9.70
C SER A 183 -19.44 -7.05 -10.38
N CYS A 184 -18.53 -6.23 -10.92
CA CYS A 184 -17.30 -6.65 -11.59
C CYS A 184 -16.17 -6.99 -10.60
N LEU A 185 -16.30 -6.58 -9.34
CA LEU A 185 -15.29 -6.78 -8.31
C LEU A 185 -15.74 -7.86 -7.32
N GLN A 186 -14.83 -8.73 -6.96
CA GLN A 186 -14.99 -9.66 -5.86
C GLN A 186 -13.78 -9.57 -4.93
N VAL A 187 -13.98 -9.07 -3.72
CA VAL A 187 -12.95 -9.02 -2.69
C VAL A 187 -13.18 -10.14 -1.69
N THR A 188 -12.12 -10.90 -1.41
CA THR A 188 -12.10 -11.93 -0.38
C THR A 188 -11.14 -11.52 0.71
N LEU A 189 -11.65 -11.21 1.90
CA LEU A 189 -10.85 -10.89 3.07
C LEU A 189 -10.60 -12.16 3.90
N VAL A 190 -9.33 -12.50 4.09
CA VAL A 190 -8.88 -13.69 4.83
C VAL A 190 -8.28 -13.27 6.17
N GLU A 191 -8.85 -13.73 7.27
CA GLU A 191 -8.37 -13.47 8.61
C GLU A 191 -8.14 -14.80 9.36
N ALA A 192 -7.01 -14.90 10.05
CA ALA A 192 -6.65 -16.10 10.83
C ALA A 192 -7.42 -16.18 12.16
N GLY A 193 -7.81 -15.03 12.70
CA GLY A 193 -8.56 -14.92 13.94
C GLY A 193 -10.07 -15.13 13.76
N PRO A 194 -10.81 -15.20 14.87
CA PRO A 194 -12.26 -15.47 14.82
C PRO A 194 -13.09 -14.25 14.41
N ARG A 195 -12.48 -13.06 14.26
CA ARG A 195 -13.19 -11.80 13.95
C ARG A 195 -12.30 -10.79 13.25
N LEU A 196 -12.90 -9.89 12.49
CA LEU A 196 -12.22 -8.72 11.91
C LEU A 196 -11.89 -7.71 13.01
N LEU A 197 -10.92 -6.83 12.74
CA LEU A 197 -10.52 -5.75 13.64
C LEU A 197 -10.31 -6.23 15.10
N PRO A 198 -9.47 -7.25 15.34
CA PRO A 198 -9.36 -7.88 16.66
C PRO A 198 -8.88 -6.93 17.77
N ALA A 199 -8.26 -5.81 17.40
CA ALA A 199 -7.81 -4.77 18.33
C ALA A 199 -8.98 -3.88 18.84
N LEU A 200 -10.13 -3.91 18.20
CA LEU A 200 -11.31 -3.15 18.61
C LEU A 200 -12.20 -3.94 19.59
N PRO A 201 -13.02 -3.23 20.39
CA PRO A 201 -14.09 -3.87 21.16
C PRO A 201 -14.99 -4.75 20.29
N GLU A 202 -15.53 -5.81 20.88
CA GLU A 202 -16.29 -6.84 20.16
C GLU A 202 -17.53 -6.31 19.42
N ASN A 203 -18.24 -5.37 20.07
CA ASN A 203 -19.39 -4.71 19.48
C ASN A 203 -19.05 -3.86 18.24
N LEU A 204 -17.86 -3.27 18.17
CA LEU A 204 -17.39 -2.52 17.00
C LEU A 204 -16.92 -3.47 15.91
N SER A 205 -16.20 -4.52 16.28
CA SER A 205 -15.77 -5.56 15.33
C SER A 205 -16.97 -6.29 14.68
N ALA A 206 -18.08 -6.45 15.38
CA ALA A 206 -19.29 -7.08 14.86
C ALA A 206 -20.15 -6.16 13.97
N ALA A 207 -19.87 -4.87 13.97
CA ALA A 207 -20.58 -3.88 13.15
C ALA A 207 -19.97 -3.68 11.75
N VAL A 208 -18.79 -4.27 11.51
CA VAL A 208 -18.06 -4.28 10.24
C VAL A 208 -18.40 -5.54 9.45
#